data_67a27c6c5f4d0596a33141e701dd49a1
#
_entry.id   67a27c6c5f4d0596a33141e701dd49a1
#
_cell.length_a   1.000
_cell.length_b   1.000
_cell.length_c   1.000
_cell.angle_alpha   90.00
_cell.angle_beta   90.00
_cell.angle_gamma   90.00
#
_symmetry.space_group_name_H-M   'P 1'
#
loop_
_entity.id
_entity.type
_entity.pdbx_description
1 polymer ?
#
loop_
_entity_poly.entity_id
_entity_poly.type
_entity_poly.pdbx_seq_one_letter_code
_entity_poly.pdbx_strand_id
1 'polypeptide(L)'
;GLGDVYKRQAERMKGMTKREGRYGVHGGQYVPETLMNAVLEVEEAYEKYKNDPDFNKELDDLNRNYTGRPSLLYYAKKMSEDLGGAKIYLKREDLNHTGAHKINNVLGQALLAKRMGKTRIIAETGAGQHGVAAATAAALFGMECEVFMGKEDTERQALNVYRMRLLGAKVHPVTSGTMTLKDAVSETLREWTRRLDDTYYIMGSAVGPHPFPMIVRDFQAIISKEARAQILEAEGKLPAAVLACVGGGSNAIGT
;
A
#
# COMPACT_ATOMS: atom_id res chain seq x y z
N GLY A 1 1.16 -33.08 1.70
CA GLY A 1 0.61 -33.33 0.36
C GLY A 1 -0.63 -32.48 0.13
N LEU A 2 -1.17 -32.43 -1.09
CA LEU A 2 -2.40 -31.69 -1.46
C LEU A 2 -3.57 -31.91 -0.48
N GLY A 3 -3.71 -33.15 0.06
CA GLY A 3 -4.72 -33.48 1.05
C GLY A 3 -4.62 -32.75 2.37
N ASP A 4 -3.43 -32.35 2.80
CA ASP A 4 -3.22 -31.62 4.05
C ASP A 4 -3.53 -30.13 3.90
N VAL A 5 -3.33 -29.58 2.72
CA VAL A 5 -3.72 -28.19 2.40
C VAL A 5 -5.24 -28.05 2.42
N TYR A 6 -5.96 -28.97 1.81
CA TYR A 6 -7.43 -28.99 1.83
C TYR A 6 -8.00 -29.26 3.22
N LYS A 7 -7.38 -30.11 4.03
CA LYS A 7 -7.82 -30.35 5.42
C LYS A 7 -7.64 -29.10 6.28
N ARG A 8 -6.49 -28.45 6.23
CA ARG A 8 -6.25 -27.17 6.97
C ARG A 8 -7.21 -26.07 6.51
N GLN A 9 -7.48 -25.97 5.21
CA GLN A 9 -8.48 -25.04 4.67
C GLN A 9 -9.89 -25.36 5.19
N ALA A 10 -10.29 -26.64 5.21
CA ALA A 10 -11.60 -27.06 5.69
C ALA A 10 -11.78 -26.89 7.21
N GLU A 11 -10.72 -27.10 8.00
CA GLU A 11 -10.73 -26.90 9.46
C GLU A 11 -10.81 -25.40 9.81
N ARG A 12 -10.06 -24.56 9.07
CA ARG A 12 -10.12 -23.10 9.18
C ARG A 12 -11.51 -22.55 8.79
N MET A 13 -12.17 -23.15 7.79
CA MET A 13 -13.53 -22.77 7.38
C MET A 13 -14.60 -23.15 8.42
N LYS A 14 -14.39 -24.15 9.25
CA LYS A 14 -15.36 -24.57 10.28
C LYS A 14 -15.40 -23.66 11.52
N GLY A 15 -14.34 -22.88 11.78
CA GLY A 15 -14.24 -21.95 12.91
C GLY A 15 -14.66 -20.49 12.60
N MET A 16 -14.93 -20.15 11.34
CA MET A 16 -15.17 -18.76 10.92
C MET A 16 -16.65 -18.46 10.77
N THR A 17 -17.28 -17.97 11.82
CA THR A 17 -18.66 -17.40 11.81
C THR A 17 -18.75 -16.05 11.09
N LYS A 18 -17.64 -15.35 10.86
CA LYS A 18 -17.47 -14.21 9.96
C LYS A 18 -16.17 -14.42 9.19
N ARG A 19 -16.24 -14.61 7.88
CA ARG A 19 -15.04 -14.69 7.03
C ARG A 19 -14.39 -13.31 6.98
N GLU A 20 -13.27 -13.16 7.66
CA GLU A 20 -12.44 -11.96 7.54
C GLU A 20 -12.10 -11.70 6.07
N GLY A 21 -11.96 -10.42 5.69
CA GLY A 21 -11.70 -10.04 4.30
C GLY A 21 -12.88 -10.15 3.34
N ARG A 22 -14.10 -10.33 3.84
CA ARG A 22 -15.33 -10.27 3.05
C ARG A 22 -16.19 -9.08 3.43
N TYR A 23 -16.65 -8.36 2.39
CA TYR A 23 -17.45 -7.14 2.49
C TYR A 23 -18.68 -7.30 1.59
N GLY A 24 -19.71 -8.00 2.11
CA GLY A 24 -20.86 -8.43 1.32
C GLY A 24 -20.46 -9.43 0.23
N VAL A 25 -20.71 -9.09 -1.02
CA VAL A 25 -20.34 -9.91 -2.19
C VAL A 25 -18.87 -9.74 -2.62
N HIS A 26 -18.16 -8.76 -2.06
CA HIS A 26 -16.78 -8.42 -2.41
C HIS A 26 -15.77 -9.04 -1.43
N GLY A 27 -14.50 -9.06 -1.84
CA GLY A 27 -13.38 -9.54 -1.03
C GLY A 27 -13.13 -11.04 -1.18
N GLY A 28 -12.32 -11.61 -0.29
CA GLY A 28 -11.88 -13.00 -0.30
C GLY A 28 -10.49 -13.19 -0.91
N GLN A 29 -10.11 -14.45 -1.10
CA GLN A 29 -8.76 -14.86 -1.56
C GLN A 29 -8.86 -15.59 -2.89
N TYR A 30 -9.21 -14.89 -3.96
CA TYR A 30 -9.33 -15.45 -5.32
C TYR A 30 -8.01 -15.28 -6.06
N VAL A 31 -7.10 -16.21 -5.87
CA VAL A 31 -5.80 -16.28 -6.53
C VAL A 31 -5.56 -17.69 -7.08
N PRO A 32 -4.65 -17.86 -8.06
CA PRO A 32 -4.17 -19.16 -8.47
C PRO A 32 -3.65 -19.97 -7.27
N GLU A 33 -3.86 -21.29 -7.29
CA GLU A 33 -3.43 -22.18 -6.21
C GLU A 33 -1.94 -22.03 -5.88
N THR A 34 -1.11 -21.77 -6.89
CA THR A 34 0.33 -21.51 -6.74
C THR A 34 0.67 -20.32 -5.85
N LEU A 35 -0.21 -19.33 -5.75
CA LEU A 35 -0.02 -18.12 -4.90
C LEU A 35 -0.67 -18.26 -3.52
N MET A 36 -1.54 -19.25 -3.31
CA MET A 36 -2.33 -19.33 -2.08
C MET A 36 -1.46 -19.40 -0.82
N ASN A 37 -0.39 -20.19 -0.85
CA ASN A 37 0.50 -20.31 0.31
C ASN A 37 1.19 -18.99 0.65
N ALA A 38 1.64 -18.23 -0.34
CA ALA A 38 2.25 -16.91 -0.12
C ALA A 38 1.24 -15.90 0.45
N VAL A 39 0.00 -15.91 -0.02
CA VAL A 39 -1.08 -15.06 0.51
C VAL A 39 -1.41 -15.42 1.96
N LEU A 40 -1.46 -16.72 2.29
CA LEU A 40 -1.70 -17.19 3.66
C LEU A 40 -0.52 -16.84 4.59
N GLU A 41 0.73 -16.92 4.11
CA GLU A 41 1.92 -16.48 4.84
C GLU A 41 1.86 -14.99 5.18
N VAL A 42 1.44 -14.15 4.23
CA VAL A 42 1.25 -12.72 4.47
C VAL A 42 0.14 -12.47 5.48
N GLU A 43 -0.98 -13.18 5.38
CA GLU A 43 -2.09 -13.07 6.33
C GLU A 43 -1.66 -13.43 7.75
N GLU A 44 -0.95 -14.55 7.93
CA GLU A 44 -0.45 -15.01 9.23
C GLU A 44 0.55 -14.00 9.82
N ALA A 45 1.49 -13.51 9.01
CA ALA A 45 2.45 -12.51 9.44
C ALA A 45 1.75 -11.20 9.83
N TYR A 46 0.79 -10.74 9.04
CA TYR A 46 0.05 -9.52 9.35
C TYR A 46 -0.74 -9.65 10.66
N GLU A 47 -1.47 -10.75 10.86
CA GLU A 47 -2.21 -11.01 12.10
C GLU A 47 -1.28 -11.03 13.32
N LYS A 48 -0.08 -11.59 13.18
CA LYS A 48 0.94 -11.62 14.22
C LYS A 48 1.46 -10.23 14.57
N TYR A 49 1.77 -9.41 13.57
CA TYR A 49 2.50 -8.15 13.77
C TYR A 49 1.61 -6.91 13.87
N LYS A 50 0.36 -6.91 13.40
CA LYS A 50 -0.51 -5.73 13.41
C LYS A 50 -0.70 -5.09 14.79
N ASN A 51 -0.65 -5.89 15.86
CA ASN A 51 -0.78 -5.44 17.24
C ASN A 51 0.52 -5.62 18.06
N ASP A 52 1.63 -5.99 17.41
CA ASP A 52 2.92 -6.16 18.06
C ASP A 52 3.50 -4.79 18.44
N PRO A 53 3.84 -4.57 19.74
CA PRO A 53 4.32 -3.27 20.20
C PRO A 53 5.65 -2.84 19.56
N ASP A 54 6.57 -3.78 19.32
CA ASP A 54 7.88 -3.46 18.75
C ASP A 54 7.75 -3.14 17.27
N PHE A 55 6.88 -3.84 16.54
CA PHE A 55 6.54 -3.52 15.15
C PHE A 55 5.95 -2.12 15.03
N ASN A 56 4.94 -1.81 15.85
CA ASN A 56 4.26 -0.53 15.83
C ASN A 56 5.20 0.62 16.23
N LYS A 57 6.07 0.41 17.21
CA LYS A 57 7.08 1.39 17.63
C LYS A 57 8.09 1.68 16.50
N GLU A 58 8.59 0.64 15.80
CA GLU A 58 9.51 0.82 14.66
C GLU A 58 8.81 1.54 13.50
N LEU A 59 7.54 1.20 13.22
CA LEU A 59 6.74 1.87 12.19
C LEU A 59 6.45 3.33 12.54
N ASP A 60 6.14 3.63 13.79
CA ASP A 60 5.92 5.00 14.27
C ASP A 60 7.19 5.86 14.18
N ASP A 61 8.35 5.27 14.50
CA ASP A 61 9.65 5.93 14.34
C ASP A 61 9.93 6.25 12.86
N LEU A 62 9.71 5.30 11.96
CA LEU A 62 9.84 5.48 10.51
C LEU A 62 8.86 6.55 9.98
N ASN A 63 7.62 6.53 10.43
CA ASN A 63 6.63 7.53 10.06
C ASN A 63 7.08 8.94 10.49
N ARG A 64 7.59 9.09 11.70
CA ARG A 64 8.04 10.39 12.24
C ARG A 64 9.33 10.85 11.60
N ASN A 65 10.37 10.02 11.63
CA ASN A 65 11.75 10.44 11.35
C ASN A 65 12.15 10.25 9.89
N TYR A 66 11.45 9.39 9.14
CA TYR A 66 11.73 9.13 7.73
C TYR A 66 10.66 9.68 6.78
N THR A 67 9.39 9.49 7.08
CA THR A 67 8.28 10.02 6.27
C THR A 67 8.05 11.51 6.52
N GLY A 68 8.31 12.01 7.73
CA GLY A 68 8.06 13.40 8.12
C GLY A 68 6.65 13.65 8.65
N ARG A 69 6.03 12.62 9.25
CA ARG A 69 4.69 12.73 9.84
C ARG A 69 4.71 13.36 11.24
N PRO A 70 3.59 13.99 11.68
CA PRO A 70 2.30 14.12 10.98
C PRO A 70 2.37 15.07 9.78
N SER A 71 1.68 14.72 8.68
CA SER A 71 1.53 15.65 7.57
C SER A 71 0.62 16.82 7.97
N LEU A 72 0.86 17.99 7.37
CA LEU A 72 0.12 19.20 7.71
C LEU A 72 -1.33 19.14 7.27
N LEU A 73 -2.22 19.73 8.07
CA LEU A 73 -3.56 20.15 7.65
C LEU A 73 -3.52 21.66 7.38
N TYR A 74 -3.44 22.02 6.10
CA TYR A 74 -3.27 23.40 5.66
C TYR A 74 -4.61 24.07 5.39
N TYR A 75 -4.89 25.19 6.05
CA TYR A 75 -6.03 26.04 5.73
C TYR A 75 -5.76 26.83 4.44
N ALA A 76 -6.46 26.48 3.38
CA ALA A 76 -6.35 27.14 2.07
C ALA A 76 -7.17 28.44 2.05
N LYS A 77 -6.70 29.47 2.80
CA LYS A 77 -7.41 30.73 3.06
C LYS A 77 -7.86 31.40 1.76
N LYS A 78 -6.92 31.64 0.84
CA LYS A 78 -7.24 32.29 -0.44
C LYS A 78 -8.30 31.55 -1.24
N MET A 79 -8.18 30.22 -1.33
CA MET A 79 -9.17 29.39 -2.03
C MET A 79 -10.55 29.42 -1.37
N SER A 80 -10.58 29.43 -0.03
CA SER A 80 -11.83 29.56 0.73
C SER A 80 -12.51 30.91 0.51
N GLU A 81 -11.74 31.99 0.47
CA GLU A 81 -12.24 33.34 0.21
C GLU A 81 -12.75 33.51 -1.23
N ASP A 82 -11.98 33.02 -2.22
CA ASP A 82 -12.34 33.13 -3.64
C ASP A 82 -13.63 32.38 -3.99
N LEU A 83 -13.83 31.23 -3.36
CA LEU A 83 -15.03 30.41 -3.58
C LEU A 83 -16.24 30.87 -2.74
N GLY A 84 -16.03 31.70 -1.71
CA GLY A 84 -17.10 32.32 -0.92
C GLY A 84 -18.02 31.34 -0.16
N GLY A 85 -17.54 30.12 0.11
CA GLY A 85 -18.33 29.05 0.72
C GLY A 85 -17.68 28.48 1.99
N ALA A 86 -17.41 27.20 1.97
CA ALA A 86 -16.84 26.50 3.10
C ALA A 86 -15.36 26.84 3.31
N LYS A 87 -14.88 26.71 4.54
CA LYS A 87 -13.43 26.66 4.82
C LYS A 87 -12.83 25.42 4.20
N ILE A 88 -11.79 25.59 3.40
CA ILE A 88 -11.12 24.49 2.69
C ILE A 88 -9.81 24.17 3.38
N TYR A 89 -9.64 22.93 3.77
CA TYR A 89 -8.43 22.39 4.35
C TYR A 89 -7.82 21.33 3.44
N LEU A 90 -6.51 21.35 3.29
CA LEU A 90 -5.75 20.37 2.50
C LEU A 90 -4.90 19.52 3.44
N LYS A 91 -5.14 18.22 3.47
CA LYS A 91 -4.25 17.26 4.13
C LYS A 91 -3.05 16.99 3.22
N ARG A 92 -1.90 17.53 3.57
CA ARG A 92 -0.72 17.69 2.72
C ARG A 92 0.13 16.41 2.65
N GLU A 93 -0.42 15.32 2.10
CA GLU A 93 0.33 14.08 1.88
C GLU A 93 1.42 14.22 0.80
N ASP A 94 1.37 15.26 -0.01
CA ASP A 94 2.41 15.66 -0.98
C ASP A 94 3.72 16.13 -0.32
N LEU A 95 3.69 16.49 0.96
CA LEU A 95 4.87 16.88 1.73
C LEU A 95 5.58 15.70 2.40
N ASN A 96 5.01 14.53 2.37
CA ASN A 96 5.67 13.32 2.85
C ASN A 96 6.90 13.00 2.00
N HIS A 97 7.88 12.33 2.58
CA HIS A 97 8.99 11.75 1.82
C HIS A 97 8.45 10.94 0.64
N THR A 98 9.08 11.06 -0.53
CA THR A 98 8.64 10.61 -1.85
C THR A 98 7.58 11.45 -2.56
N GLY A 99 6.90 12.37 -1.87
CA GLY A 99 5.97 13.33 -2.45
C GLY A 99 4.53 12.83 -2.60
N ALA A 100 4.12 11.79 -1.86
CA ALA A 100 2.76 11.26 -1.89
C ALA A 100 2.44 10.38 -0.67
N HIS A 101 1.15 10.04 -0.48
CA HIS A 101 0.65 9.15 0.56
C HIS A 101 1.14 7.69 0.46
N LYS A 102 1.71 7.29 -0.68
CA LYS A 102 2.09 5.88 -0.93
C LYS A 102 3.11 5.35 0.07
N ILE A 103 4.01 6.21 0.55
CA ILE A 103 5.06 5.83 1.50
C ILE A 103 4.49 5.25 2.82
N ASN A 104 3.32 5.71 3.27
CA ASN A 104 2.69 5.22 4.51
C ASN A 104 2.45 3.71 4.46
N ASN A 105 1.77 3.26 3.39
CA ASN A 105 1.48 1.86 3.17
C ASN A 105 2.76 1.05 2.89
N VAL A 106 3.64 1.60 2.07
CA VAL A 106 4.84 0.89 1.62
C VAL A 106 5.80 0.62 2.77
N LEU A 107 6.01 1.57 3.68
CA LEU A 107 6.85 1.34 4.87
C LEU A 107 6.30 0.25 5.77
N GLY A 108 4.99 0.25 6.01
CA GLY A 108 4.34 -0.80 6.80
C GLY A 108 4.51 -2.19 6.16
N GLN A 109 4.27 -2.29 4.84
CA GLN A 109 4.44 -3.57 4.14
C GLN A 109 5.92 -4.00 4.03
N ALA A 110 6.85 -3.07 3.79
CA ALA A 110 8.28 -3.39 3.75
C ALA A 110 8.82 -3.83 5.11
N LEU A 111 8.37 -3.21 6.20
CA LEU A 111 8.69 -3.64 7.56
C LEU A 111 8.10 -5.03 7.84
N LEU A 112 6.88 -5.31 7.38
CA LEU A 112 6.27 -6.64 7.47
C LEU A 112 7.09 -7.67 6.70
N ALA A 113 7.49 -7.37 5.46
CA ALA A 113 8.35 -8.21 4.64
C ALA A 113 9.68 -8.53 5.35
N LYS A 114 10.30 -7.52 5.98
CA LYS A 114 11.52 -7.68 6.79
C LYS A 114 11.30 -8.65 7.96
N ARG A 115 10.15 -8.53 8.68
CA ARG A 115 9.79 -9.45 9.78
C ARG A 115 9.53 -10.88 9.30
N MET A 116 9.07 -11.04 8.06
CA MET A 116 8.90 -12.34 7.40
C MET A 116 10.23 -12.94 6.88
N GLY A 117 11.35 -12.21 6.98
CA GLY A 117 12.64 -12.66 6.45
C GLY A 117 12.77 -12.56 4.93
N LYS A 118 11.88 -11.82 4.26
CA LYS A 118 11.97 -11.62 2.82
C LYS A 118 13.10 -10.64 2.49
N THR A 119 13.79 -10.92 1.39
CA THR A 119 14.97 -10.14 0.96
C THR A 119 14.73 -9.37 -0.34
N ARG A 120 13.61 -9.63 -1.00
CA ARG A 120 13.22 -9.02 -2.27
C ARG A 120 11.80 -8.46 -2.19
N ILE A 121 11.63 -7.27 -2.75
CA ILE A 121 10.34 -6.60 -2.92
C ILE A 121 10.01 -6.53 -4.41
N ILE A 122 8.79 -6.87 -4.77
CA ILE A 122 8.22 -6.59 -6.08
C ILE A 122 7.00 -5.68 -5.93
N ALA A 123 6.77 -4.82 -6.91
CA ALA A 123 5.64 -3.90 -6.92
C ALA A 123 5.15 -3.62 -8.35
N GLU A 124 3.86 -3.39 -8.50
CA GLU A 124 3.28 -2.77 -9.69
C GLU A 124 3.27 -1.25 -9.55
N THR A 125 3.23 -0.54 -10.67
CA THR A 125 2.97 0.89 -10.65
C THR A 125 2.36 1.37 -11.96
N GLY A 126 1.47 2.36 -11.90
CA GLY A 126 0.95 3.10 -13.05
C GLY A 126 1.66 4.45 -13.18
N ALA A 127 1.20 5.47 -12.44
CA ALA A 127 1.82 6.80 -12.44
C ALA A 127 3.23 6.87 -11.83
N GLY A 128 3.75 5.77 -11.29
CA GLY A 128 5.12 5.66 -10.78
C GLY A 128 5.28 5.96 -9.29
N GLN A 129 4.32 6.61 -8.62
CA GLN A 129 4.45 7.00 -7.21
C GLN A 129 4.59 5.80 -6.27
N HIS A 130 3.84 4.73 -6.52
CA HIS A 130 3.95 3.51 -5.73
C HIS A 130 5.30 2.82 -5.95
N GLY A 131 5.76 2.74 -7.19
CA GLY A 131 7.08 2.19 -7.52
C GLY A 131 8.23 2.97 -6.88
N VAL A 132 8.16 4.31 -6.88
CA VAL A 132 9.16 5.16 -6.19
C VAL A 132 9.14 4.89 -4.68
N ALA A 133 7.97 4.79 -4.06
CA ALA A 133 7.87 4.48 -2.64
C ALA A 133 8.42 3.08 -2.32
N ALA A 134 8.11 2.06 -3.15
CA ALA A 134 8.63 0.69 -3.01
C ALA A 134 10.16 0.66 -3.14
N ALA A 135 10.73 1.32 -4.16
CA ALA A 135 12.17 1.43 -4.34
C ALA A 135 12.84 2.16 -3.16
N THR A 136 12.19 3.20 -2.62
CA THR A 136 12.69 3.94 -1.46
C THR A 136 12.75 3.05 -0.21
N ALA A 137 11.69 2.32 0.10
CA ALA A 137 11.67 1.43 1.25
C ALA A 137 12.62 0.23 1.08
N ALA A 138 12.74 -0.31 -0.13
CA ALA A 138 13.70 -1.37 -0.43
C ALA A 138 15.13 -0.90 -0.19
N ALA A 139 15.49 0.29 -0.67
CA ALA A 139 16.82 0.89 -0.43
C ALA A 139 17.06 1.11 1.06
N LEU A 140 16.06 1.59 1.81
CA LEU A 140 16.15 1.79 3.27
C LEU A 140 16.44 0.49 4.01
N PHE A 141 15.80 -0.62 3.62
CA PHE A 141 15.94 -1.90 4.30
C PHE A 141 17.01 -2.83 3.68
N GLY A 142 17.71 -2.38 2.64
CA GLY A 142 18.74 -3.19 1.95
C GLY A 142 18.17 -4.39 1.19
N MET A 143 16.95 -4.27 0.64
CA MET A 143 16.26 -5.32 -0.10
C MET A 143 16.42 -5.12 -1.62
N GLU A 144 16.43 -6.22 -2.39
CA GLU A 144 16.24 -6.14 -3.83
C GLU A 144 14.87 -5.55 -4.16
N CYS A 145 14.79 -4.75 -5.24
CA CYS A 145 13.52 -4.18 -5.69
C CYS A 145 13.34 -4.32 -7.19
N GLU A 146 12.20 -4.89 -7.59
CA GLU A 146 11.79 -4.94 -8.99
C GLU A 146 10.38 -4.35 -9.15
N VAL A 147 10.23 -3.43 -10.10
CA VAL A 147 8.98 -2.71 -10.33
C VAL A 147 8.48 -2.97 -11.74
N PHE A 148 7.24 -3.40 -11.85
CA PHE A 148 6.57 -3.65 -13.12
C PHE A 148 5.67 -2.46 -13.46
N MET A 149 5.83 -1.92 -14.65
CA MET A 149 5.14 -0.71 -15.10
C MET A 149 4.77 -0.85 -16.57
N GLY A 150 3.55 -0.47 -16.95
CA GLY A 150 3.16 -0.49 -18.35
C GLY A 150 4.12 0.32 -19.21
N LYS A 151 4.44 -0.17 -20.42
CA LYS A 151 5.42 0.50 -21.29
C LYS A 151 5.03 1.95 -21.59
N GLU A 152 3.76 2.21 -21.89
CA GLU A 152 3.28 3.58 -22.12
C GLU A 152 3.45 4.47 -20.87
N ASP A 153 3.19 3.92 -19.68
CA ASP A 153 3.36 4.63 -18.42
C ASP A 153 4.84 4.91 -18.14
N THR A 154 5.77 4.01 -18.52
CA THR A 154 7.21 4.26 -18.35
C THR A 154 7.70 5.45 -19.16
N GLU A 155 7.12 5.68 -20.34
CA GLU A 155 7.44 6.82 -21.19
C GLU A 155 6.84 8.12 -20.66
N ARG A 156 5.54 8.09 -20.27
CA ARG A 156 4.83 9.25 -19.69
C ARG A 156 5.41 9.71 -18.37
N GLN A 157 5.93 8.78 -17.57
CA GLN A 157 6.42 8.99 -16.20
C GLN A 157 7.95 8.74 -16.09
N ALA A 158 8.70 9.12 -17.12
CA ALA A 158 10.14 8.89 -17.21
C ALA A 158 10.93 9.39 -15.99
N LEU A 159 10.50 10.50 -15.37
CA LEU A 159 11.10 11.02 -14.15
C LEU A 159 10.96 10.04 -12.97
N ASN A 160 9.81 9.41 -12.80
CA ASN A 160 9.62 8.42 -11.75
C ASN A 160 10.41 7.14 -12.04
N VAL A 161 10.52 6.73 -13.30
CA VAL A 161 11.39 5.62 -13.71
C VAL A 161 12.87 5.92 -13.37
N TYR A 162 13.32 7.13 -13.65
CA TYR A 162 14.67 7.58 -13.27
C TYR A 162 14.88 7.52 -11.74
N ARG A 163 13.92 8.01 -10.95
CA ARG A 163 13.98 7.97 -9.48
C ARG A 163 14.07 6.54 -8.95
N MET A 164 13.25 5.63 -9.48
CA MET A 164 13.29 4.21 -9.09
C MET A 164 14.65 3.58 -9.37
N ARG A 165 15.21 3.83 -10.57
CA ARG A 165 16.54 3.33 -10.95
C ARG A 165 17.66 3.90 -10.11
N LEU A 166 17.59 5.19 -9.78
CA LEU A 166 18.55 5.86 -8.89
C LEU A 166 18.58 5.23 -7.50
N LEU A 167 17.42 4.75 -7.02
CA LEU A 167 17.26 4.02 -5.75
C LEU A 167 17.67 2.53 -5.85
N GLY A 168 18.18 2.08 -7.00
CA GLY A 168 18.64 0.72 -7.21
C GLY A 168 17.57 -0.27 -7.67
N ALA A 169 16.33 0.17 -7.90
CA ALA A 169 15.29 -0.72 -8.39
C ALA A 169 15.43 -1.04 -9.88
N LYS A 170 15.14 -2.29 -10.25
CA LYS A 170 14.97 -2.69 -11.66
C LYS A 170 13.54 -2.37 -12.08
N VAL A 171 13.39 -1.62 -13.18
CA VAL A 171 12.07 -1.28 -13.73
C VAL A 171 11.85 -2.08 -15.01
N HIS A 172 10.79 -2.90 -15.01
CA HIS A 172 10.41 -3.77 -16.11
C HIS A 172 9.22 -3.17 -16.88
N PRO A 173 9.43 -2.71 -18.13
CA PRO A 173 8.33 -2.27 -18.98
C PRO A 173 7.47 -3.47 -19.40
N VAL A 174 6.17 -3.41 -19.09
CA VAL A 174 5.20 -4.44 -19.47
C VAL A 174 4.59 -4.07 -20.82
N THR A 175 4.76 -4.95 -21.79
CA THR A 175 4.31 -4.74 -23.19
C THR A 175 3.09 -5.56 -23.57
N SER A 176 2.56 -6.37 -22.64
CA SER A 176 1.34 -7.16 -22.85
C SER A 176 0.07 -6.34 -22.64
N GLY A 177 -1.02 -6.77 -23.24
CA GLY A 177 -2.35 -6.17 -23.07
C GLY A 177 -2.43 -4.72 -23.52
N THR A 178 -2.97 -3.87 -22.68
CA THR A 178 -3.08 -2.41 -22.90
C THR A 178 -1.85 -1.62 -22.45
N MET A 179 -0.81 -2.33 -21.97
CA MET A 179 0.44 -1.74 -21.48
C MET A 179 0.24 -0.72 -20.33
N THR A 180 -0.78 -0.96 -19.49
CA THR A 180 -1.16 -0.08 -18.38
C THR A 180 -1.06 -0.80 -17.01
N LEU A 181 -1.52 -0.13 -15.95
CA LEU A 181 -1.48 -0.65 -14.57
C LEU A 181 -2.06 -2.06 -14.41
N LYS A 182 -3.17 -2.39 -15.12
CA LYS A 182 -3.78 -3.73 -15.05
C LYS A 182 -2.79 -4.83 -15.48
N ASP A 183 -2.08 -4.57 -16.57
CA ASP A 183 -1.10 -5.53 -17.11
C ASP A 183 0.14 -5.61 -16.22
N ALA A 184 0.55 -4.48 -15.64
CA ALA A 184 1.61 -4.45 -14.63
C ALA A 184 1.27 -5.30 -13.40
N VAL A 185 0.04 -5.22 -12.88
CA VAL A 185 -0.43 -6.10 -11.78
C VAL A 185 -0.35 -7.56 -12.19
N SER A 186 -0.84 -7.91 -13.39
CA SER A 186 -0.83 -9.29 -13.88
C SER A 186 0.59 -9.84 -14.00
N GLU A 187 1.52 -9.04 -14.49
CA GLU A 187 2.92 -9.44 -14.62
C GLU A 187 3.61 -9.56 -13.26
N THR A 188 3.34 -8.65 -12.33
CA THR A 188 3.85 -8.74 -10.96
C THR A 188 3.38 -10.02 -10.27
N LEU A 189 2.11 -10.41 -10.44
CA LEU A 189 1.59 -11.68 -9.91
C LEU A 189 2.29 -12.89 -10.52
N ARG A 190 2.57 -12.88 -11.86
CA ARG A 190 3.33 -13.95 -12.52
C ARG A 190 4.77 -14.01 -11.99
N GLU A 191 5.40 -12.86 -11.80
CA GLU A 191 6.75 -12.82 -11.25
C GLU A 191 6.76 -13.33 -9.79
N TRP A 192 5.75 -13.00 -9.00
CA TRP A 192 5.65 -13.50 -7.63
C TRP A 192 5.63 -15.03 -7.58
N THR A 193 4.92 -15.69 -8.52
CA THR A 193 4.90 -17.18 -8.58
C THR A 193 6.27 -17.81 -8.84
N ARG A 194 7.23 -17.08 -9.37
CA ARG A 194 8.58 -17.60 -9.69
C ARG A 194 9.51 -17.67 -8.48
N ARG A 195 9.30 -16.76 -7.49
CA ARG A 195 10.18 -16.61 -6.32
C ARG A 195 9.36 -16.27 -5.07
N LEU A 196 8.57 -17.22 -4.59
CA LEU A 196 7.70 -17.02 -3.43
C LEU A 196 8.47 -16.94 -2.10
N ASP A 197 9.53 -17.73 -1.97
CA ASP A 197 10.21 -17.95 -0.69
C ASP A 197 10.89 -16.68 -0.16
N ASP A 198 11.52 -15.91 -1.03
CA ASP A 198 12.32 -14.73 -0.68
C ASP A 198 11.68 -13.40 -1.04
N THR A 199 10.53 -13.41 -1.71
CA THR A 199 9.90 -12.23 -2.31
C THR A 199 8.59 -11.86 -1.60
N TYR A 200 8.44 -10.56 -1.33
CA TYR A 200 7.19 -9.96 -0.89
C TYR A 200 6.61 -9.06 -1.98
N TYR A 201 5.35 -9.25 -2.32
CA TYR A 201 4.64 -8.33 -3.20
C TYR A 201 4.05 -7.18 -2.40
N ILE A 202 4.60 -5.97 -2.54
CA ILE A 202 4.02 -4.76 -1.93
C ILE A 202 2.87 -4.26 -2.79
N MET A 203 1.65 -4.48 -2.33
CA MET A 203 0.44 -4.02 -3.00
C MET A 203 0.23 -2.52 -2.81
N GLY A 204 0.06 -1.79 -3.93
CA GLY A 204 -0.01 -0.32 -3.91
C GLY A 204 -1.36 0.28 -3.57
N SER A 205 -2.42 -0.52 -3.56
CA SER A 205 -3.79 -0.04 -3.40
C SER A 205 -4.67 -1.04 -2.64
N ALA A 206 -5.88 -0.63 -2.27
CA ALA A 206 -6.85 -1.48 -1.58
C ALA A 206 -7.50 -2.48 -2.56
N VAL A 207 -6.68 -3.23 -3.26
CA VAL A 207 -7.04 -4.23 -4.28
C VAL A 207 -6.35 -5.55 -3.99
N GLY A 208 -6.65 -6.58 -4.78
CA GLY A 208 -6.05 -7.90 -4.63
C GLY A 208 -6.75 -8.78 -3.59
N PRO A 209 -6.16 -9.96 -3.30
CA PRO A 209 -6.73 -10.90 -2.35
C PRO A 209 -6.60 -10.39 -0.91
N HIS A 210 -7.51 -10.83 -0.03
CA HIS A 210 -7.28 -10.71 1.40
C HIS A 210 -5.93 -11.38 1.76
N PRO A 211 -5.05 -10.76 2.60
CA PRO A 211 -5.29 -9.61 3.49
C PRO A 211 -4.90 -8.24 2.92
N PHE A 212 -4.45 -8.13 1.68
CA PHE A 212 -3.89 -6.88 1.15
C PHE A 212 -4.82 -5.65 1.29
N PRO A 213 -6.12 -5.71 1.00
CA PRO A 213 -6.99 -4.53 1.20
C PRO A 213 -7.04 -4.04 2.65
N MET A 214 -6.98 -4.97 3.62
CA MET A 214 -6.93 -4.62 5.04
C MET A 214 -5.58 -4.01 5.43
N ILE A 215 -4.49 -4.62 4.99
CA ILE A 215 -3.12 -4.11 5.21
C ILE A 215 -3.00 -2.67 4.71
N VAL A 216 -3.42 -2.43 3.47
CA VAL A 216 -3.37 -1.09 2.85
C VAL A 216 -4.24 -0.09 3.62
N ARG A 217 -5.47 -0.48 3.98
CA ARG A 217 -6.36 0.35 4.81
C ARG A 217 -5.69 0.75 6.12
N ASP A 218 -5.15 -0.21 6.83
CA ASP A 218 -4.66 0.00 8.19
C ASP A 218 -3.40 0.87 8.21
N PHE A 219 -2.49 0.69 7.26
CA PHE A 219 -1.32 1.57 7.15
C PHE A 219 -1.65 2.95 6.58
N GLN A 220 -2.68 3.07 5.72
CA GLN A 220 -3.12 4.38 5.22
C GLN A 220 -4.02 5.14 6.21
N ALA A 221 -4.65 4.46 7.17
CA ALA A 221 -5.53 5.08 8.17
C ALA A 221 -4.83 6.12 9.06
N ILE A 222 -3.50 6.21 9.03
CA ILE A 222 -2.74 7.28 9.66
C ILE A 222 -3.16 8.67 9.14
N ILE A 223 -3.58 8.76 7.86
CA ILE A 223 -4.07 10.00 7.23
C ILE A 223 -5.30 10.52 7.99
N SER A 224 -6.33 9.67 8.15
CA SER A 224 -7.58 10.07 8.82
C SER A 224 -7.41 10.27 10.31
N LYS A 225 -6.58 9.46 10.99
CA LYS A 225 -6.28 9.63 12.41
C LYS A 225 -5.69 11.02 12.68
N GLU A 226 -4.69 11.43 11.90
CA GLU A 226 -4.08 12.75 12.02
C GLU A 226 -5.04 13.87 11.59
N ALA A 227 -5.70 13.73 10.43
CA ALA A 227 -6.60 14.75 9.92
C ALA A 227 -7.76 15.04 10.89
N ARG A 228 -8.31 13.98 11.52
CA ARG A 228 -9.35 14.11 12.52
C ARG A 228 -8.88 14.88 13.76
N ALA A 229 -7.70 14.58 14.28
CA ALA A 229 -7.14 15.30 15.42
C ALA A 229 -6.88 16.77 15.09
N GLN A 230 -6.23 17.03 13.96
CA GLN A 230 -5.87 18.35 13.49
C GLN A 230 -7.08 19.25 13.21
N ILE A 231 -8.14 18.72 12.59
CA ILE A 231 -9.33 19.54 12.32
C ILE A 231 -10.13 19.82 13.59
N LEU A 232 -10.16 18.90 14.56
CA LEU A 232 -10.79 19.15 15.86
C LEU A 232 -10.01 20.19 16.66
N GLU A 233 -8.69 20.19 16.60
CA GLU A 233 -7.83 21.24 17.19
C GLU A 233 -8.08 22.61 16.54
N ALA A 234 -8.15 22.65 15.20
CA ALA A 234 -8.31 23.89 14.44
C ALA A 234 -9.72 24.49 14.51
N GLU A 235 -10.77 23.67 14.50
CA GLU A 235 -12.17 24.13 14.34
C GLU A 235 -13.11 23.69 15.47
N GLY A 236 -12.66 22.84 16.40
CA GLY A 236 -13.50 22.30 17.48
C GLY A 236 -14.59 21.32 17.02
N LYS A 237 -14.66 21.00 15.74
CA LYS A 237 -15.69 20.15 15.13
C LYS A 237 -15.14 19.40 13.90
N LEU A 238 -15.86 18.34 13.53
CA LEU A 238 -15.56 17.61 12.28
C LEU A 238 -15.99 18.42 11.04
N PRO A 239 -15.33 18.18 9.88
CA PRO A 239 -15.70 18.85 8.62
C PRO A 239 -17.08 18.39 8.15
N ALA A 240 -17.77 19.25 7.40
CA ALA A 240 -19.07 18.90 6.78
C ALA A 240 -18.91 17.89 5.64
N ALA A 241 -17.77 17.90 4.97
CA ALA A 241 -17.45 16.96 3.88
C ALA A 241 -15.96 16.66 3.85
N VAL A 242 -15.61 15.47 3.39
CA VAL A 242 -14.24 15.03 3.10
C VAL A 242 -14.20 14.57 1.65
N LEU A 243 -13.21 15.06 0.90
CA LEU A 243 -13.00 14.69 -0.50
C LEU A 243 -11.65 13.99 -0.62
N ALA A 244 -11.67 12.84 -1.29
CA ALA A 244 -10.47 12.07 -1.59
C ALA A 244 -10.47 11.59 -3.03
N CYS A 245 -9.31 11.68 -3.70
CA CYS A 245 -9.13 11.10 -5.03
C CYS A 245 -9.13 9.59 -4.95
N VAL A 246 -9.81 8.94 -5.89
CA VAL A 246 -9.87 7.48 -6.01
C VAL A 246 -9.22 7.03 -7.31
N GLY A 247 -8.04 6.42 -7.19
CA GLY A 247 -7.45 5.57 -8.24
C GLY A 247 -7.69 4.11 -7.88
N GLY A 248 -6.69 3.41 -7.32
CA GLY A 248 -6.86 2.07 -6.74
C GLY A 248 -7.48 2.06 -5.33
N GLY A 249 -7.86 3.21 -4.77
CA GLY A 249 -8.58 3.33 -3.50
C GLY A 249 -7.71 3.54 -2.24
N SER A 250 -6.38 3.50 -2.32
CA SER A 250 -5.53 3.60 -1.12
C SER A 250 -5.66 4.95 -0.41
N ASN A 251 -5.78 6.05 -1.15
CA ASN A 251 -6.00 7.38 -0.57
C ASN A 251 -7.38 7.46 0.11
N ALA A 252 -8.43 7.09 -0.62
CA ALA A 252 -9.79 7.19 -0.10
C ALA A 252 -10.06 6.28 1.09
N ILE A 253 -9.48 5.07 1.14
CA ILE A 253 -9.66 4.16 2.28
C ILE A 253 -8.87 4.61 3.52
N GLY A 254 -7.82 5.40 3.33
CA GLY A 254 -7.01 5.96 4.41
C GLY A 254 -7.56 7.28 4.95
N THR A 255 -8.47 7.91 4.20
CA THR A 255 -9.12 9.18 4.54
C THR A 255 -10.47 8.96 5.18
#